data_d015851a6a766eed5f8db8f5dff04508
#
_entry.id   d015851a6a766eed5f8db8f5dff04508
#
_cell.length_a   1.000
_cell.length_b   1.000
_cell.length_c   1.000
_cell.angle_alpha   90.00
_cell.angle_beta   90.00
_cell.angle_gamma   90.00
#
_symmetry.space_group_name_H-M   'P 1'
#
loop_
_entity.id
_entity.type
_entity.pdbx_description
1 polymer ?
#
loop_
_entity_poly.entity_id
_entity_poly.type
_entity_poly.pdbx_seq_one_letter_code
_entity_poly.pdbx_strand_id
1 'polypeptide(L)'
;MLLACTMLALAEESVDESAGGPAGLLVRQMTVERLPDLNVPRSAHALVAPGGELTVIGGHSTGFVLTTTAEYFKDGRWHTVETLYPHDFGACAVLPSGGIIVAGGCAEPFGVGRSFGVERYDPASHSFTSLPILDRKRARFTMAPLSDSTLLLCGNWGDSDAMAFYSTQTGEDMTLSAAQGRSLPFILQTEPDNAFIFSIQGNQDEGWDSICVDQLHGDPFTVPILDEWHPIVMEGGGIMDRYFIGDKALGGYAWLIPASRDDGQFGILKLVDGSFSLLETAEPVPMRDAAGQPLQWDALHVDRTTECAYLVSVPQPSGKIWVCKIGYGEGLRGGKAPLTLLAADVWAPDQAPIYVLTVLLPGGRIAVTGGYTDDNYHPIADAFILHTEPLPEKRAAFWWWIVAGAVIFAGVALALIYRRRKRAELPPTGDVTTIGQRITQMSDMMARIQTLMEEQEFFKKTDLKVEDIAEELGTNAAYVRQCIAGAYGGSFKNFVNEYRIHYVQQQLKAHPDAKITALALDAGFSSTATFYRNFTTITGQSPAAWLKESEM
;
A
#
# COMPACT_ATOMS: atom_id res chain seq x y z
N MET A 1 -31.85 28.19 37.48
CA MET A 1 -31.55 28.83 36.21
C MET A 1 -30.50 29.91 36.44
N LEU A 2 -29.27 29.54 36.90
CA LEU A 2 -28.15 30.47 37.15
C LEU A 2 -26.86 29.68 37.55
N LEU A 3 -26.60 28.51 36.94
CA LEU A 3 -25.38 27.73 37.14
C LEU A 3 -24.95 26.98 35.86
N ALA A 4 -25.40 27.46 34.68
CA ALA A 4 -25.06 26.87 33.37
C ALA A 4 -24.34 27.86 32.42
N CYS A 5 -23.90 29.03 32.93
CA CYS A 5 -23.28 30.07 32.09
C CYS A 5 -21.80 30.36 32.40
N THR A 6 -21.10 29.51 33.19
CA THR A 6 -19.69 29.77 33.55
C THR A 6 -18.73 28.63 33.23
N MET A 7 -19.06 27.78 32.28
CA MET A 7 -18.10 26.84 31.69
C MET A 7 -18.07 26.88 30.15
N LEU A 8 -18.18 28.07 29.60
CA LEU A 8 -18.02 28.32 28.14
C LEU A 8 -16.91 29.34 27.91
N ALA A 9 -15.79 29.15 28.55
CA ALA A 9 -14.55 29.82 28.21
C ALA A 9 -13.40 28.83 28.38
N LEU A 10 -12.55 28.79 27.36
CA LEU A 10 -11.22 28.14 27.34
C LEU A 10 -11.23 26.62 27.17
N ALA A 11 -11.54 26.19 25.96
CA ALA A 11 -10.70 25.26 25.25
C ALA A 11 -10.17 26.00 24.02
N GLU A 12 -9.23 26.90 24.23
CA GLU A 12 -8.30 27.30 23.18
C GLU A 12 -7.57 26.06 22.74
N GLU A 13 -7.63 25.79 21.45
CA GLU A 13 -6.79 24.80 20.79
C GLU A 13 -5.34 25.05 21.21
N SER A 14 -4.76 24.11 21.92
CA SER A 14 -3.32 24.02 21.99
C SER A 14 -2.82 23.54 20.62
N VAL A 15 -2.68 24.48 19.68
CA VAL A 15 -1.69 24.34 18.63
C VAL A 15 -0.38 24.22 19.40
N ASP A 16 0.21 23.05 19.39
CA ASP A 16 1.53 22.84 19.99
C ASP A 16 2.55 23.61 19.13
N GLU A 17 2.73 24.90 19.42
CA GLU A 17 3.67 25.82 18.77
C GLU A 17 5.12 25.54 19.18
N SER A 18 5.44 24.38 19.76
CA SER A 18 6.70 24.14 20.46
C SER A 18 7.80 23.48 19.65
N ALA A 19 7.73 23.49 18.32
CA ALA A 19 8.91 23.13 17.53
C ALA A 19 9.12 24.17 16.45
N GLY A 20 10.02 25.11 16.69
CA GLY A 20 10.52 26.01 15.65
C GLY A 20 11.08 25.18 14.50
N GLY A 21 10.39 25.19 13.35
CA GLY A 21 10.89 24.55 12.12
C GLY A 21 12.17 25.22 11.63
N PRO A 22 12.88 24.64 10.65
CA PRO A 22 14.05 25.25 10.07
C PRO A 22 13.69 26.65 9.54
N ALA A 23 14.49 27.65 9.89
CA ALA A 23 14.39 29.02 9.41
C ALA A 23 13.06 29.76 9.65
N GLY A 24 12.31 29.40 10.70
CA GLY A 24 11.06 30.10 11.05
C GLY A 24 9.80 29.55 10.38
N LEU A 25 9.88 28.45 9.66
CA LEU A 25 8.72 27.73 9.13
C LEU A 25 7.89 27.13 10.27
N LEU A 26 6.58 27.36 10.21
CA LEU A 26 5.64 26.74 11.12
C LEU A 26 5.50 25.25 10.77
N VAL A 27 5.80 24.39 11.73
CA VAL A 27 5.58 22.94 11.62
C VAL A 27 4.22 22.61 12.17
N ARG A 28 3.38 21.93 11.38
CA ARG A 28 2.07 21.43 11.80
C ARG A 28 2.13 19.92 11.96
N GLN A 29 1.50 19.41 13.01
CA GLN A 29 1.39 17.97 13.22
C GLN A 29 0.32 17.37 12.32
N MET A 30 0.64 16.24 11.69
CA MET A 30 -0.33 15.42 10.96
C MET A 30 -0.99 14.42 11.89
N THR A 31 -2.25 14.12 11.63
CA THR A 31 -2.91 12.99 12.27
C THR A 31 -2.52 11.70 11.53
N VAL A 32 -2.12 10.69 12.29
CA VAL A 32 -1.81 9.35 11.78
C VAL A 32 -2.99 8.42 12.03
N GLU A 33 -3.55 7.87 10.97
CA GLU A 33 -4.54 6.79 11.04
C GLU A 33 -3.82 5.46 10.79
N ARG A 34 -3.59 4.69 11.86
CA ARG A 34 -2.97 3.38 11.72
C ARG A 34 -4.00 2.39 11.19
N LEU A 35 -3.68 1.76 10.07
CA LEU A 35 -4.46 0.66 9.51
C LEU A 35 -4.02 -0.66 10.16
N PRO A 36 -4.81 -1.74 10.07
CA PRO A 36 -4.30 -3.08 10.33
C PRO A 36 -3.06 -3.36 9.49
N ASP A 37 -2.15 -4.15 10.01
CA ASP A 37 -0.98 -4.59 9.28
C ASP A 37 -1.37 -5.38 8.03
N LEU A 38 -0.55 -5.29 6.96
CA LEU A 38 -0.67 -6.15 5.79
C LEU A 38 -0.63 -7.62 6.21
N ASN A 39 -1.43 -8.47 5.56
CA ASN A 39 -1.38 -9.92 5.84
C ASN A 39 -0.02 -10.54 5.50
N VAL A 40 0.72 -9.94 4.57
CA VAL A 40 2.06 -10.37 4.18
C VAL A 40 3.01 -9.17 4.26
N PRO A 41 4.01 -9.20 5.16
CA PRO A 41 5.07 -8.20 5.15
C PRO A 41 5.75 -8.18 3.79
N ARG A 42 5.87 -6.99 3.18
CA ARG A 42 6.41 -6.88 1.82
C ARG A 42 7.15 -5.59 1.56
N SER A 43 8.09 -5.65 0.62
CA SER A 43 8.76 -4.50 0.03
C SER A 43 8.84 -4.67 -1.48
N ALA A 44 9.25 -3.62 -2.19
CA ALA A 44 9.32 -3.57 -3.65
C ALA A 44 8.00 -3.98 -4.35
N HIS A 45 6.86 -3.78 -3.66
CA HIS A 45 5.51 -3.98 -4.17
C HIS A 45 5.03 -2.75 -4.95
N ALA A 46 3.96 -2.90 -5.72
CA ALA A 46 3.23 -1.76 -6.24
C ALA A 46 2.18 -1.30 -5.21
N LEU A 47 2.08 0.00 -4.98
CA LEU A 47 1.05 0.62 -4.15
C LEU A 47 0.21 1.56 -5.00
N VAL A 48 -1.08 1.28 -5.11
CA VAL A 48 -2.03 2.07 -5.90
C VAL A 48 -3.34 2.28 -5.12
N ALA A 49 -4.10 3.28 -5.52
CA ALA A 49 -5.36 3.59 -4.87
C ALA A 49 -6.45 4.03 -5.87
N PRO A 50 -6.84 3.16 -6.83
CA PRO A 50 -7.88 3.49 -7.78
C PRO A 50 -9.21 3.75 -7.05
N GLY A 51 -9.85 4.88 -7.36
CA GLY A 51 -11.09 5.26 -6.66
C GLY A 51 -10.96 5.45 -5.14
N GLY A 52 -9.73 5.50 -4.61
CA GLY A 52 -9.43 5.63 -3.17
C GLY A 52 -9.34 4.30 -2.41
N GLU A 53 -9.48 3.14 -3.05
CA GLU A 53 -9.26 1.82 -2.45
C GLU A 53 -7.78 1.46 -2.52
N LEU A 54 -7.14 1.32 -1.35
CA LEU A 54 -5.74 0.95 -1.27
C LEU A 54 -5.53 -0.49 -1.75
N THR A 55 -4.59 -0.68 -2.66
CA THR A 55 -4.21 -1.99 -3.18
C THR A 55 -2.68 -2.09 -3.26
N VAL A 56 -2.11 -3.16 -2.69
CA VAL A 56 -0.69 -3.51 -2.77
C VAL A 56 -0.53 -4.79 -3.58
N ILE A 57 0.42 -4.84 -4.51
CA ILE A 57 0.53 -5.95 -5.46
C ILE A 57 1.98 -6.41 -5.56
N GLY A 58 2.21 -7.72 -5.40
CA GLY A 58 3.53 -8.33 -5.57
C GLY A 58 4.55 -7.95 -4.51
N GLY A 59 5.79 -7.73 -4.92
CA GLY A 59 6.94 -7.52 -4.05
C GLY A 59 7.51 -8.82 -3.50
N HIS A 60 8.34 -8.70 -2.48
CA HIS A 60 8.92 -9.84 -1.77
C HIS A 60 8.77 -9.73 -0.26
N SER A 61 8.77 -10.86 0.42
CA SER A 61 8.77 -11.02 1.86
C SER A 61 10.16 -11.36 2.39
N THR A 62 10.27 -11.69 3.67
CA THR A 62 11.52 -12.03 4.35
C THR A 62 12.35 -13.05 3.57
N GLY A 63 13.66 -12.79 3.46
CA GLY A 63 14.57 -13.62 2.68
C GLY A 63 14.40 -13.48 1.17
N PHE A 64 13.87 -12.35 0.71
CA PHE A 64 13.57 -12.07 -0.70
C PHE A 64 12.67 -13.13 -1.37
N VAL A 65 11.79 -13.74 -0.58
CA VAL A 65 10.81 -14.68 -1.12
C VAL A 65 9.75 -13.89 -1.87
N LEU A 66 9.64 -14.14 -3.17
CA LEU A 66 8.67 -13.45 -4.02
C LEU A 66 7.24 -13.70 -3.54
N THR A 67 6.44 -12.65 -3.47
CA THR A 67 5.02 -12.77 -3.17
C THR A 67 4.23 -12.92 -4.46
N THR A 68 3.32 -13.90 -4.50
CA THR A 68 2.34 -14.08 -5.57
C THR A 68 0.96 -13.68 -5.09
N THR A 69 0.88 -12.58 -4.36
CA THR A 69 -0.36 -12.08 -3.79
C THR A 69 -0.46 -10.57 -3.93
N ALA A 70 -1.69 -10.10 -4.03
CA ALA A 70 -2.06 -8.72 -3.80
C ALA A 70 -2.95 -8.62 -2.56
N GLU A 71 -3.01 -7.44 -1.97
CA GLU A 71 -3.93 -7.15 -0.88
C GLU A 71 -4.65 -5.84 -1.15
N TYR A 72 -5.98 -5.80 -0.93
CA TYR A 72 -6.75 -4.57 -0.99
C TYR A 72 -7.41 -4.30 0.35
N PHE A 73 -7.52 -3.01 0.70
CA PHE A 73 -8.08 -2.58 1.98
C PHE A 73 -9.55 -2.24 1.85
N LYS A 74 -10.40 -3.01 2.52
CA LYS A 74 -11.86 -2.83 2.49
C LYS A 74 -12.47 -3.25 3.83
N ASP A 75 -13.53 -2.55 4.24
CA ASP A 75 -14.27 -2.84 5.48
C ASP A 75 -13.37 -2.95 6.72
N GLY A 76 -12.31 -2.10 6.79
CA GLY A 76 -11.39 -2.01 7.93
C GLY A 76 -10.36 -3.14 8.01
N ARG A 77 -10.13 -3.90 6.95
CA ARG A 77 -9.17 -5.01 6.91
C ARG A 77 -8.56 -5.20 5.53
N TRP A 78 -7.42 -5.85 5.47
CA TRP A 78 -6.79 -6.29 4.24
C TRP A 78 -7.37 -7.63 3.78
N HIS A 79 -7.65 -7.73 2.51
CA HIS A 79 -8.12 -8.93 1.83
C HIS A 79 -7.06 -9.39 0.84
N THR A 80 -6.64 -10.64 0.94
CA THR A 80 -5.58 -11.19 0.06
C THR A 80 -6.19 -11.86 -1.16
N VAL A 81 -5.57 -11.60 -2.32
CA VAL A 81 -5.89 -12.19 -3.62
C VAL A 81 -4.63 -12.77 -4.22
N GLU A 82 -4.70 -13.92 -4.85
CA GLU A 82 -3.56 -14.52 -5.56
C GLU A 82 -3.32 -13.79 -6.88
N THR A 83 -2.06 -13.47 -7.19
CA THR A 83 -1.60 -13.04 -8.50
C THR A 83 -1.16 -14.26 -9.32
N LEU A 84 -1.18 -14.15 -10.64
CA LEU A 84 -0.75 -15.24 -11.53
C LEU A 84 0.78 -15.29 -11.67
N TYR A 85 1.43 -14.13 -11.52
CA TYR A 85 2.88 -13.98 -11.63
C TYR A 85 3.43 -13.23 -10.40
N PRO A 86 4.71 -13.45 -10.03
CA PRO A 86 5.39 -12.58 -9.09
C PRO A 86 5.70 -11.23 -9.76
N HIS A 87 5.46 -10.14 -9.05
CA HIS A 87 5.70 -8.77 -9.53
C HIS A 87 6.62 -8.00 -8.58
N ASP A 88 7.75 -8.60 -8.21
CA ASP A 88 8.77 -7.96 -7.41
C ASP A 88 9.53 -6.94 -8.29
N PHE A 89 9.52 -5.67 -7.94
CA PHE A 89 9.97 -4.56 -8.80
C PHE A 89 9.23 -4.51 -10.17
N GLY A 90 7.99 -4.95 -10.22
CA GLY A 90 7.14 -4.83 -11.41
C GLY A 90 6.64 -3.41 -11.63
N ALA A 91 6.22 -3.11 -12.84
CA ALA A 91 5.52 -1.87 -13.16
C ALA A 91 4.01 -2.02 -12.95
N CYS A 92 3.37 -0.92 -12.58
CA CYS A 92 1.93 -0.87 -12.36
C CYS A 92 1.35 0.40 -12.98
N ALA A 93 0.18 0.30 -13.62
CA ALA A 93 -0.55 1.42 -14.17
C ALA A 93 -2.05 1.31 -13.92
N VAL A 94 -2.68 2.41 -13.53
CA VAL A 94 -4.14 2.49 -13.40
C VAL A 94 -4.72 2.94 -14.73
N LEU A 95 -5.59 2.13 -15.30
CA LEU A 95 -6.26 2.42 -16.57
C LEU A 95 -7.33 3.52 -16.40
N PRO A 96 -7.69 4.24 -17.47
CA PRO A 96 -8.82 5.19 -17.43
C PRO A 96 -10.13 4.59 -16.92
N SER A 97 -10.38 3.30 -17.17
CA SER A 97 -11.55 2.56 -16.64
C SER A 97 -11.45 2.20 -15.16
N GLY A 98 -10.32 2.48 -14.50
CA GLY A 98 -10.07 2.13 -13.11
C GLY A 98 -9.46 0.75 -12.87
N GLY A 99 -9.32 -0.10 -13.90
CA GLY A 99 -8.57 -1.35 -13.82
C GLY A 99 -7.08 -1.09 -13.61
N ILE A 100 -6.34 -2.06 -13.07
CA ILE A 100 -4.90 -1.94 -12.84
C ILE A 100 -4.18 -2.96 -13.71
N ILE A 101 -3.21 -2.52 -14.50
CA ILE A 101 -2.27 -3.42 -15.17
C ILE A 101 -1.01 -3.54 -14.33
N VAL A 102 -0.56 -4.78 -14.13
CA VAL A 102 0.72 -5.09 -13.48
C VAL A 102 1.55 -5.92 -14.44
N ALA A 103 2.81 -5.56 -14.62
CA ALA A 103 3.66 -6.19 -15.61
C ALA A 103 5.09 -6.37 -15.14
N GLY A 104 5.74 -7.44 -15.62
CA GLY A 104 7.14 -7.71 -15.38
C GLY A 104 7.47 -7.96 -13.92
N GLY A 105 8.65 -7.54 -13.52
CA GLY A 105 9.22 -7.76 -12.20
C GLY A 105 10.28 -8.86 -12.18
N CYS A 106 10.82 -9.17 -11.01
CA CYS A 106 11.76 -10.27 -10.83
C CYS A 106 11.02 -11.61 -10.83
N ALA A 107 11.63 -12.62 -11.42
CA ALA A 107 11.06 -13.97 -11.53
C ALA A 107 11.61 -14.95 -10.47
N GLU A 108 12.73 -14.59 -9.84
CA GLU A 108 13.44 -15.41 -8.87
C GLU A 108 13.80 -14.55 -7.64
N PRO A 109 14.00 -15.16 -6.46
CA PRO A 109 14.43 -14.44 -5.25
C PRO A 109 15.71 -13.63 -5.45
N PHE A 110 15.95 -12.66 -4.56
CA PHE A 110 17.10 -11.76 -4.59
C PHE A 110 17.17 -10.81 -5.79
N GLY A 111 16.03 -10.48 -6.40
CA GLY A 111 15.99 -9.59 -7.55
C GLY A 111 16.58 -10.21 -8.83
N VAL A 112 16.72 -11.52 -8.86
CA VAL A 112 17.30 -12.26 -9.99
C VAL A 112 16.22 -12.62 -11.01
N GLY A 113 16.64 -12.70 -12.28
CA GLY A 113 15.73 -12.99 -13.38
C GLY A 113 14.69 -11.88 -13.57
N ARG A 114 14.08 -11.86 -14.73
CA ARG A 114 13.01 -10.90 -15.06
C ARG A 114 11.81 -11.65 -15.60
N SER A 115 10.61 -11.15 -15.36
CA SER A 115 9.35 -11.74 -15.77
C SER A 115 8.85 -11.18 -17.09
N PHE A 116 8.11 -12.00 -17.84
CA PHE A 116 7.28 -11.57 -18.97
C PHE A 116 5.82 -11.36 -18.57
N GLY A 117 5.44 -11.72 -17.34
CA GLY A 117 4.05 -11.78 -16.91
C GLY A 117 3.37 -10.43 -16.96
N VAL A 118 2.15 -10.42 -17.48
CA VAL A 118 1.25 -9.26 -17.45
C VAL A 118 -0.11 -9.75 -17.01
N GLU A 119 -0.71 -9.03 -16.09
CA GLU A 119 -2.06 -9.30 -15.64
C GLU A 119 -2.84 -8.01 -15.34
N ARG A 120 -4.14 -8.12 -15.42
CA ARG A 120 -5.07 -7.04 -15.09
C ARG A 120 -5.78 -7.40 -13.79
N TYR A 121 -5.72 -6.50 -12.84
CA TYR A 121 -6.56 -6.52 -11.66
C TYR A 121 -7.82 -5.68 -11.90
N ASP A 122 -8.97 -6.24 -11.57
CA ASP A 122 -10.25 -5.56 -11.59
C ASP A 122 -10.67 -5.24 -10.14
N PRO A 123 -10.69 -3.95 -9.73
CA PRO A 123 -11.10 -3.57 -8.37
C PRO A 123 -12.57 -3.88 -8.05
N ALA A 124 -13.44 -4.04 -9.05
CA ALA A 124 -14.85 -4.33 -8.81
C ALA A 124 -15.08 -5.79 -8.41
N SER A 125 -14.35 -6.72 -9.03
CA SER A 125 -14.42 -8.16 -8.73
C SER A 125 -13.29 -8.66 -7.82
N HIS A 126 -12.29 -7.82 -7.55
CA HIS A 126 -11.06 -8.16 -6.83
C HIS A 126 -10.37 -9.41 -7.39
N SER A 127 -10.20 -9.48 -8.70
CA SER A 127 -9.63 -10.64 -9.37
C SER A 127 -8.61 -10.27 -10.42
N PHE A 128 -7.64 -11.16 -10.62
CA PHE A 128 -6.62 -11.03 -11.65
C PHE A 128 -6.99 -11.84 -12.90
N THR A 129 -6.69 -11.28 -14.05
CA THR A 129 -6.83 -11.94 -15.36
C THR A 129 -5.51 -11.83 -16.10
N SER A 130 -4.99 -12.95 -16.62
CA SER A 130 -3.79 -12.97 -17.43
C SER A 130 -4.02 -12.22 -18.74
N LEU A 131 -3.03 -11.44 -19.13
CA LEU A 131 -2.96 -10.75 -20.41
C LEU A 131 -1.82 -11.33 -21.27
N PRO A 132 -1.73 -10.97 -22.55
CA PRO A 132 -0.57 -11.32 -23.37
C PRO A 132 0.74 -10.94 -22.68
N ILE A 133 1.73 -11.81 -22.72
CA ILE A 133 3.03 -11.58 -22.07
C ILE A 133 3.84 -10.51 -22.81
N LEU A 134 4.84 -9.95 -22.13
CA LEU A 134 5.81 -9.05 -22.73
C LEU A 134 6.72 -9.81 -23.71
N ASP A 135 7.15 -9.17 -24.78
CA ASP A 135 8.17 -9.74 -25.69
C ASP A 135 9.56 -9.77 -25.05
N ARG A 136 9.81 -8.79 -24.17
CA ARG A 136 11.05 -8.69 -23.40
C ARG A 136 10.78 -8.82 -21.91
N LYS A 137 11.61 -9.54 -21.21
CA LYS A 137 11.61 -9.59 -19.75
C LYS A 137 11.95 -8.20 -19.20
N ARG A 138 11.11 -7.66 -18.32
CA ARG A 138 11.29 -6.34 -17.74
C ARG A 138 11.19 -6.36 -16.21
N ALA A 139 12.02 -5.54 -15.56
CA ALA A 139 11.92 -5.18 -14.16
C ALA A 139 12.44 -3.75 -13.97
N ARG A 140 11.95 -3.03 -12.97
CA ARG A 140 12.27 -1.61 -12.71
C ARG A 140 12.11 -0.77 -13.97
N PHE A 141 10.92 -0.72 -14.51
CA PHE A 141 10.56 0.08 -15.68
C PHE A 141 9.29 0.88 -15.38
N THR A 142 9.01 1.86 -16.21
CA THR A 142 7.78 2.66 -16.10
C THR A 142 6.75 2.22 -17.13
N MET A 143 5.49 2.36 -16.79
CA MET A 143 4.37 2.02 -17.64
C MET A 143 3.29 3.09 -17.49
N ALA A 144 2.76 3.59 -18.61
CA ALA A 144 1.67 4.54 -18.60
C ALA A 144 0.57 4.12 -19.58
N PRO A 145 -0.72 4.18 -19.19
CA PRO A 145 -1.82 3.87 -20.06
C PRO A 145 -2.07 5.02 -21.05
N LEU A 146 -2.11 4.73 -22.33
CA LEU A 146 -2.60 5.65 -23.37
C LEU A 146 -4.11 5.51 -23.54
N SER A 147 -4.61 4.29 -23.32
CA SER A 147 -6.03 3.95 -23.31
C SER A 147 -6.25 2.71 -22.44
N ASP A 148 -7.48 2.21 -22.34
CA ASP A 148 -7.77 0.94 -21.67
C ASP A 148 -7.14 -0.30 -22.35
N SER A 149 -6.72 -0.16 -23.60
CA SER A 149 -6.16 -1.24 -24.39
C SER A 149 -4.69 -1.07 -24.77
N THR A 150 -4.13 0.12 -24.61
CA THR A 150 -2.76 0.43 -25.04
C THR A 150 -1.99 1.14 -23.96
N LEU A 151 -0.79 0.64 -23.66
CA LEU A 151 0.14 1.22 -22.72
C LEU A 151 1.48 1.49 -23.41
N LEU A 152 2.17 2.50 -22.93
CA LEU A 152 3.56 2.77 -23.27
C LEU A 152 4.45 2.22 -22.16
N LEU A 153 5.47 1.48 -22.54
CA LEU A 153 6.48 0.92 -21.63
C LEU A 153 7.79 1.65 -21.86
N CYS A 154 8.49 2.01 -20.77
CA CYS A 154 9.75 2.74 -20.88
C CYS A 154 10.77 2.24 -19.85
N GLY A 155 11.97 1.95 -20.32
CA GLY A 155 13.09 1.47 -19.49
C GLY A 155 13.06 -0.02 -19.22
N ASN A 156 14.11 -0.45 -18.56
CA ASN A 156 14.30 -1.79 -18.01
C ASN A 156 15.56 -1.76 -17.16
N TRP A 157 15.66 -2.59 -16.15
CA TRP A 157 16.86 -2.67 -15.32
C TRP A 157 18.10 -3.01 -16.16
N GLY A 158 19.04 -2.06 -16.26
CA GLY A 158 20.26 -2.20 -17.06
C GLY A 158 20.10 -2.02 -18.58
N ASP A 159 18.93 -1.57 -19.03
CA ASP A 159 18.63 -1.22 -20.42
C ASP A 159 17.62 -0.07 -20.41
N SER A 160 18.11 1.15 -20.26
CA SER A 160 17.29 2.36 -20.14
C SER A 160 16.56 2.72 -21.43
N ASP A 161 17.03 2.22 -22.59
CA ASP A 161 16.52 2.61 -23.90
C ASP A 161 15.38 1.71 -24.40
N ALA A 162 14.96 0.73 -23.60
CA ALA A 162 13.92 -0.22 -23.98
C ALA A 162 12.52 0.40 -23.89
N MET A 163 12.02 0.94 -25.00
CA MET A 163 10.65 1.44 -25.12
C MET A 163 9.80 0.53 -26.02
N ALA A 164 8.52 0.39 -25.70
CA ALA A 164 7.57 -0.38 -26.50
C ALA A 164 6.14 0.09 -26.25
N PHE A 165 5.28 -0.07 -27.25
CA PHE A 165 3.84 -0.12 -27.02
C PHE A 165 3.45 -1.52 -26.56
N TYR A 166 2.47 -1.58 -25.68
CA TYR A 166 1.88 -2.82 -25.23
C TYR A 166 0.36 -2.76 -25.45
N SER A 167 -0.15 -3.75 -26.14
CA SER A 167 -1.60 -3.93 -26.32
C SER A 167 -2.11 -4.98 -25.34
N THR A 168 -3.18 -4.68 -24.59
CA THR A 168 -3.83 -5.65 -23.72
C THR A 168 -4.48 -6.81 -24.47
N GLN A 169 -4.59 -6.72 -25.80
CA GLN A 169 -5.18 -7.74 -26.67
C GLN A 169 -4.11 -8.62 -27.34
N THR A 170 -3.02 -8.02 -27.82
CA THR A 170 -2.02 -8.69 -28.66
C THR A 170 -0.63 -8.78 -28.06
N GLY A 171 -0.36 -8.10 -26.96
CA GLY A 171 0.97 -8.02 -26.33
C GLY A 171 1.81 -6.84 -26.81
N GLU A 172 3.12 -6.94 -26.74
CA GLU A 172 4.06 -5.93 -27.25
C GLU A 172 3.98 -5.87 -28.77
N ASP A 173 3.65 -4.71 -29.31
CA ASP A 173 3.33 -4.54 -30.72
C ASP A 173 4.48 -3.89 -31.50
N MET A 174 5.24 -2.99 -30.85
CA MET A 174 6.32 -2.28 -31.50
C MET A 174 7.34 -1.78 -30.48
N THR A 175 8.61 -2.08 -30.70
CA THR A 175 9.69 -1.45 -29.96
C THR A 175 9.99 -0.08 -30.59
N LEU A 176 9.80 0.97 -29.82
CA LEU A 176 10.22 2.30 -30.19
C LEU A 176 11.74 2.39 -30.10
N SER A 177 12.36 2.97 -31.12
CA SER A 177 13.78 3.28 -31.06
C SER A 177 13.97 4.51 -30.18
N ALA A 178 14.53 4.34 -28.99
CA ALA A 178 14.99 5.48 -28.22
C ALA A 178 16.14 6.19 -28.95
N ALA A 179 16.21 7.49 -28.84
CA ALA A 179 17.37 8.21 -29.30
C ALA A 179 18.57 7.82 -28.43
N GLN A 180 19.68 7.45 -29.07
CA GLN A 180 20.92 7.06 -28.36
C GLN A 180 21.41 8.16 -27.43
N GLY A 181 21.96 7.79 -26.29
CA GLY A 181 22.57 8.71 -25.32
C GLY A 181 21.60 9.36 -24.34
N ARG A 182 20.37 8.83 -24.21
CA ARG A 182 19.40 9.28 -23.21
C ARG A 182 19.41 8.40 -21.98
N SER A 183 19.33 9.02 -20.81
CA SER A 183 19.32 8.34 -19.54
C SER A 183 18.01 8.58 -18.79
N LEU A 184 17.65 7.64 -17.91
CA LEU A 184 16.50 7.72 -17.01
C LEU A 184 15.20 8.14 -17.72
N PRO A 185 14.77 7.45 -18.80
CA PRO A 185 13.52 7.78 -19.43
C PRO A 185 12.34 7.45 -18.53
N PHE A 186 11.38 8.35 -18.46
CA PHE A 186 10.11 8.13 -17.79
C PHE A 186 8.95 8.77 -18.56
N ILE A 187 7.75 8.25 -18.33
CA ILE A 187 6.57 8.65 -19.07
C ILE A 187 5.78 9.66 -18.27
N LEU A 188 5.47 10.78 -18.89
CA LEU A 188 4.50 11.74 -18.39
C LEU A 188 3.28 11.70 -19.28
N GLN A 189 2.24 10.99 -18.87
CA GLN A 189 1.00 10.96 -19.64
C GLN A 189 0.24 12.27 -19.47
N THR A 190 -0.27 12.79 -20.57
CA THR A 190 -0.98 14.07 -20.60
C THR A 190 -2.47 13.92 -20.84
N GLU A 191 -2.84 13.19 -21.88
CA GLU A 191 -4.23 12.95 -22.29
C GLU A 191 -4.34 11.55 -22.89
N PRO A 192 -5.54 11.01 -23.05
CA PRO A 192 -5.72 9.80 -23.83
C PRO A 192 -5.06 9.95 -25.21
N ASP A 193 -4.33 8.94 -25.62
CA ASP A 193 -3.59 8.86 -26.90
C ASP A 193 -2.38 9.80 -27.04
N ASN A 194 -2.04 10.62 -26.04
CA ASN A 194 -0.86 11.46 -26.06
C ASN A 194 0.01 11.26 -24.83
N ALA A 195 1.27 10.92 -25.03
CA ALA A 195 2.26 10.75 -23.97
C ALA A 195 3.52 11.55 -24.29
N PHE A 196 4.14 12.06 -23.25
CA PHE A 196 5.46 12.64 -23.28
C PHE A 196 6.43 11.70 -22.60
N ILE A 197 7.56 11.44 -23.25
CA ILE A 197 8.65 10.66 -22.70
C ILE A 197 9.74 11.63 -22.33
N PHE A 198 10.04 11.67 -21.07
CA PHE A 198 11.03 12.55 -20.49
C PHE A 198 12.33 11.79 -20.31
N SER A 199 13.44 12.34 -20.74
CA SER A 199 14.77 11.76 -20.56
C SER A 199 15.82 12.84 -20.38
N ILE A 200 16.91 12.49 -19.73
CA ILE A 200 18.02 13.40 -19.49
C ILE A 200 19.10 13.12 -20.53
N GLN A 201 19.60 14.15 -21.17
CA GLN A 201 20.74 14.09 -22.07
C GLN A 201 22.00 14.59 -21.36
N GLY A 202 23.14 13.98 -21.66
CA GLY A 202 24.42 14.22 -21.04
C GLY A 202 25.07 12.94 -20.57
N ASN A 203 26.22 13.03 -19.95
CA ASN A 203 26.90 11.89 -19.33
C ASN A 203 27.25 12.20 -17.87
N GLN A 204 27.46 11.14 -17.08
CA GLN A 204 27.77 11.28 -15.65
C GLN A 204 29.08 12.02 -15.37
N ASP A 205 30.04 12.00 -16.31
CA ASP A 205 31.38 12.59 -16.12
C ASP A 205 31.39 14.07 -16.49
N GLU A 206 30.53 14.50 -17.44
CA GLU A 206 30.47 15.88 -17.95
C GLU A 206 29.26 16.66 -17.40
N GLY A 207 28.36 15.98 -16.73
CA GLY A 207 27.11 16.54 -16.22
C GLY A 207 25.93 16.36 -17.20
N TRP A 208 24.75 16.71 -16.69
CA TRP A 208 23.50 16.65 -17.46
C TRP A 208 23.24 18.00 -18.12
N ASP A 209 23.17 18.04 -19.45
CA ASP A 209 23.10 19.30 -20.20
C ASP A 209 21.68 19.76 -20.49
N SER A 210 20.80 18.81 -20.72
CA SER A 210 19.45 19.13 -21.16
C SER A 210 18.46 18.02 -20.87
N ILE A 211 17.19 18.38 -20.89
CA ILE A 211 16.08 17.47 -20.83
C ILE A 211 15.50 17.32 -22.23
N CYS A 212 15.40 16.09 -22.71
CA CYS A 212 14.73 15.75 -23.95
C CYS A 212 13.30 15.32 -23.65
N VAL A 213 12.36 15.90 -24.37
CA VAL A 213 10.95 15.55 -24.30
C VAL A 213 10.52 15.02 -25.66
N ASP A 214 10.27 13.73 -25.71
CA ASP A 214 9.65 13.11 -26.88
C ASP A 214 8.13 13.14 -26.74
N GLN A 215 7.46 13.49 -27.82
CA GLN A 215 6.00 13.46 -27.87
C GLN A 215 5.54 12.30 -28.74
N LEU A 216 4.53 11.58 -28.28
CA LEU A 216 3.95 10.49 -29.08
C LEU A 216 3.36 10.99 -30.40
N HIS A 217 2.77 12.20 -30.38
CA HIS A 217 2.21 12.87 -31.53
C HIS A 217 2.76 14.30 -31.61
N GLY A 218 4.00 14.45 -32.05
CA GLY A 218 4.64 15.75 -32.20
C GLY A 218 6.15 15.63 -32.38
N ASP A 219 6.79 16.74 -32.65
CA ASP A 219 8.23 16.77 -32.77
C ASP A 219 8.87 16.75 -31.34
N PRO A 220 9.94 15.99 -31.13
CA PRO A 220 10.69 16.03 -29.90
C PRO A 220 11.32 17.43 -29.73
N PHE A 221 11.42 17.86 -28.49
CA PHE A 221 12.11 19.11 -28.18
C PHE A 221 13.09 18.89 -27.02
N THR A 222 14.13 19.71 -27.01
CA THR A 222 15.15 19.70 -25.98
C THR A 222 15.11 21.01 -25.23
N VAL A 223 15.13 20.93 -23.91
CA VAL A 223 15.11 22.10 -23.04
C VAL A 223 16.38 22.12 -22.22
N PRO A 224 17.19 23.19 -22.25
CA PRO A 224 18.36 23.31 -21.40
C PRO A 224 17.95 23.22 -19.92
N ILE A 225 18.73 22.51 -19.13
CA ILE A 225 18.58 22.49 -17.67
C ILE A 225 18.93 23.91 -17.16
N LEU A 226 18.18 24.38 -16.17
CA LEU A 226 18.51 25.63 -15.51
C LEU A 226 19.87 25.50 -14.82
N ASP A 227 20.71 26.51 -14.95
CA ASP A 227 22.04 26.56 -14.35
C ASP A 227 22.00 26.09 -12.89
N GLU A 228 22.88 25.15 -12.54
CA GLU A 228 23.05 24.57 -11.21
C GLU A 228 21.88 23.68 -10.71
N TRP A 229 20.81 23.46 -11.48
CA TRP A 229 19.68 22.62 -11.08
C TRP A 229 19.65 21.30 -11.84
N HIS A 230 19.66 20.18 -11.10
CA HIS A 230 19.67 18.82 -11.64
C HIS A 230 18.33 18.12 -11.32
N PRO A 231 17.56 17.73 -12.35
CA PRO A 231 16.35 16.96 -12.13
C PRO A 231 16.61 15.66 -11.36
N ILE A 232 15.72 15.32 -10.44
CA ILE A 232 15.79 14.11 -9.62
C ILE A 232 14.61 13.23 -9.96
N VAL A 233 14.85 11.94 -10.17
CA VAL A 233 13.82 10.91 -10.19
C VAL A 233 13.64 10.39 -8.77
N MET A 234 12.41 10.50 -8.25
CA MET A 234 12.06 10.05 -6.91
C MET A 234 11.45 8.65 -6.97
N GLU A 235 12.00 7.69 -6.23
CA GLU A 235 11.61 6.29 -6.25
C GLU A 235 10.46 5.93 -5.30
N GLY A 236 10.31 6.63 -4.19
CA GLY A 236 9.38 6.30 -3.10
C GLY A 236 7.91 6.52 -3.39
N GLY A 237 7.61 6.96 -4.54
CA GLY A 237 6.25 7.26 -4.88
C GLY A 237 5.70 6.51 -6.09
N GLY A 238 5.28 5.26 -6.04
CA GLY A 238 4.44 4.51 -7.01
C GLY A 238 4.44 5.00 -8.47
N ILE A 239 3.33 5.49 -8.99
CA ILE A 239 3.11 5.80 -10.41
C ILE A 239 3.63 7.20 -10.82
N MET A 240 4.29 7.29 -11.99
CA MET A 240 4.98 8.48 -12.50
C MET A 240 4.06 9.57 -13.11
N ASP A 241 2.74 9.40 -13.16
CA ASP A 241 1.78 10.39 -13.66
C ASP A 241 1.62 11.66 -12.80
N ARG A 242 2.40 11.74 -11.72
CA ARG A 242 2.29 12.71 -10.64
C ARG A 242 2.89 14.06 -10.94
N TYR A 243 3.83 14.08 -11.85
CA TYR A 243 4.57 15.31 -12.19
C TYR A 243 3.83 16.20 -13.18
N PHE A 244 2.75 15.66 -13.79
CA PHE A 244 2.01 16.36 -14.82
C PHE A 244 0.82 17.13 -14.26
N ILE A 245 0.72 18.38 -14.68
CA ILE A 245 -0.42 19.25 -14.41
C ILE A 245 -0.95 19.74 -15.74
N GLY A 246 -1.97 19.06 -16.27
CA GLY A 246 -2.74 19.61 -17.39
C GLY A 246 -3.68 20.68 -16.87
N ASP A 247 -3.42 21.93 -17.18
CA ASP A 247 -4.33 23.02 -16.84
C ASP A 247 -4.76 23.76 -18.09
N LYS A 248 -6.01 23.53 -18.52
CA LYS A 248 -6.62 24.26 -19.62
C LYS A 248 -6.75 25.77 -19.34
N ALA A 249 -6.78 26.16 -18.06
CA ALA A 249 -6.85 27.57 -17.68
C ALA A 249 -5.54 28.31 -17.91
N LEU A 250 -4.40 27.59 -17.94
CA LEU A 250 -3.09 28.14 -18.28
C LEU A 250 -2.80 28.09 -19.79
N GLY A 251 -3.71 27.56 -20.59
CA GLY A 251 -3.58 27.48 -22.05
C GLY A 251 -2.55 26.47 -22.55
N GLY A 252 -1.99 25.62 -21.66
CA GLY A 252 -0.93 24.70 -21.97
C GLY A 252 -0.75 23.61 -20.94
N TYR A 253 0.37 22.91 -21.02
CA TYR A 253 0.77 21.86 -20.08
C TYR A 253 1.86 22.39 -19.16
N ALA A 254 1.75 22.06 -17.89
CA ALA A 254 2.81 22.30 -16.92
C ALA A 254 3.26 20.98 -16.29
N TRP A 255 4.56 20.80 -16.12
CA TRP A 255 5.14 19.67 -15.37
C TRP A 255 5.88 20.20 -14.16
N LEU A 256 5.74 19.53 -13.06
CA LEU A 256 6.51 19.77 -11.83
C LEU A 256 7.57 18.69 -11.71
N ILE A 257 8.82 19.08 -11.70
CA ILE A 257 9.97 18.17 -11.68
C ILE A 257 10.81 18.48 -10.46
N PRO A 258 10.98 17.52 -9.53
CA PRO A 258 11.88 17.72 -8.41
C PRO A 258 13.32 17.86 -8.91
N ALA A 259 14.07 18.76 -8.30
CA ALA A 259 15.46 19.03 -8.66
C ALA A 259 16.30 19.37 -7.44
N SER A 260 17.56 19.03 -7.48
CA SER A 260 18.58 19.50 -6.53
C SER A 260 19.52 20.47 -7.19
N ARG A 261 20.13 21.35 -6.39
CA ARG A 261 21.19 22.25 -6.81
C ARG A 261 22.52 21.80 -6.21
N ASP A 262 23.65 22.22 -6.82
CA ASP A 262 24.99 21.82 -6.40
C ASP A 262 25.33 22.20 -4.95
N ASP A 263 24.73 23.26 -4.42
CA ASP A 263 24.87 23.68 -3.02
C ASP A 263 23.98 22.85 -2.05
N GLY A 264 23.29 21.83 -2.55
CA GLY A 264 22.41 20.95 -1.77
C GLY A 264 21.00 21.51 -1.54
N GLN A 265 20.61 22.61 -2.18
CA GLN A 265 19.23 23.07 -2.15
C GLN A 265 18.33 22.12 -2.96
N PHE A 266 17.10 22.01 -2.51
CA PHE A 266 16.05 21.27 -3.20
C PHE A 266 14.97 22.24 -3.70
N GLY A 267 14.47 21.99 -4.90
CA GLY A 267 13.42 22.79 -5.50
C GLY A 267 12.54 21.98 -6.44
N ILE A 268 11.54 22.63 -6.98
CA ILE A 268 10.68 22.07 -8.02
C ILE A 268 10.83 22.94 -9.27
N LEU A 269 11.28 22.35 -10.34
CA LEU A 269 11.25 22.98 -11.67
C LEU A 269 9.85 22.87 -12.23
N LYS A 270 9.37 23.93 -12.85
CA LYS A 270 8.17 23.92 -13.69
C LYS A 270 8.59 24.06 -15.15
N LEU A 271 8.11 23.14 -15.96
CA LEU A 271 8.19 23.22 -17.42
C LEU A 271 6.85 23.70 -17.94
N VAL A 272 6.81 24.88 -18.52
CA VAL A 272 5.60 25.48 -19.10
C VAL A 272 5.94 25.96 -20.49
N ASP A 273 5.15 25.59 -21.49
CA ASP A 273 5.34 25.99 -22.89
C ASP A 273 6.78 25.81 -23.41
N GLY A 274 7.39 24.68 -23.07
CA GLY A 274 8.76 24.33 -23.50
C GLY A 274 9.88 25.10 -22.78
N SER A 275 9.59 25.82 -21.71
CA SER A 275 10.58 26.58 -20.95
C SER A 275 10.64 26.14 -19.49
N PHE A 276 11.83 25.87 -18.99
CA PHE A 276 12.07 25.62 -17.57
C PHE A 276 12.16 26.91 -16.77
N SER A 277 11.58 26.88 -15.58
CA SER A 277 11.79 27.88 -14.56
C SER A 277 11.61 27.23 -13.18
N LEU A 278 12.17 27.86 -12.14
CA LEU A 278 11.92 27.40 -10.78
C LEU A 278 10.49 27.74 -10.36
N LEU A 279 9.81 26.82 -9.72
CA LEU A 279 8.58 27.11 -9.00
C LEU A 279 8.95 27.91 -7.74
N GLU A 280 8.75 29.23 -7.78
CA GLU A 280 9.02 30.06 -6.62
C GLU A 280 8.10 29.71 -5.47
N THR A 281 8.67 29.34 -4.33
CA THR A 281 7.95 29.08 -3.09
C THR A 281 8.07 30.28 -2.13
N ALA A 282 7.11 30.46 -1.26
CA ALA A 282 7.13 31.56 -0.27
C ALA A 282 8.34 31.46 0.65
N GLU A 283 8.72 30.22 1.02
CA GLU A 283 9.90 29.87 1.79
C GLU A 283 10.68 28.79 1.04
N PRO A 284 11.99 28.66 1.22
CA PRO A 284 12.77 27.56 0.63
C PRO A 284 12.26 26.19 1.10
N VAL A 285 12.31 25.19 0.22
CA VAL A 285 12.00 23.81 0.61
C VAL A 285 13.02 23.36 1.66
N PRO A 286 12.60 22.92 2.85
CA PRO A 286 13.52 22.62 3.92
C PRO A 286 14.33 21.37 3.63
N MET A 287 15.64 21.44 3.84
CA MET A 287 16.59 20.33 3.70
C MET A 287 17.06 19.79 5.05
N ARG A 288 16.59 20.37 6.13
CA ARG A 288 16.85 19.94 7.52
C ARG A 288 15.59 20.10 8.35
N ASP A 289 15.45 19.25 9.34
CA ASP A 289 14.40 19.40 10.35
C ASP A 289 14.76 20.45 11.41
N ALA A 290 13.88 20.65 12.40
CA ALA A 290 14.09 21.57 13.51
C ALA A 290 15.27 21.21 14.40
N ALA A 291 15.67 19.95 14.45
CA ALA A 291 16.85 19.47 15.18
C ALA A 291 18.13 19.55 14.34
N GLY A 292 18.06 20.07 13.12
CA GLY A 292 19.19 20.18 12.18
C GLY A 292 19.53 18.87 11.45
N GLN A 293 18.71 17.82 11.61
CA GLN A 293 18.92 16.58 10.89
C GLN A 293 18.55 16.75 9.41
N PRO A 294 19.28 16.11 8.48
CA PRO A 294 19.00 16.24 7.06
C PRO A 294 17.63 15.63 6.73
N LEU A 295 16.84 16.32 5.91
CA LEU A 295 15.62 15.81 5.30
C LEU A 295 15.95 15.38 3.87
N GLN A 296 15.67 14.12 3.58
CA GLN A 296 15.75 13.58 2.23
C GLN A 296 14.33 13.38 1.71
N TRP A 297 13.99 14.04 0.62
CA TRP A 297 12.71 13.91 -0.04
C TRP A 297 12.76 12.71 -0.98
N ASP A 298 11.77 11.82 -0.87
CA ASP A 298 11.74 10.51 -1.55
C ASP A 298 10.56 10.35 -2.51
N ALA A 299 9.47 11.08 -2.30
CA ALA A 299 8.30 11.04 -3.17
C ALA A 299 7.71 12.42 -3.40
N LEU A 300 7.16 12.64 -4.60
CA LEU A 300 6.36 13.80 -4.96
C LEU A 300 4.97 13.33 -5.41
N HIS A 301 3.94 13.82 -4.76
CA HIS A 301 2.55 13.59 -5.16
C HIS A 301 1.90 14.91 -5.57
N VAL A 302 1.08 14.85 -6.61
CA VAL A 302 0.38 16.04 -7.12
C VAL A 302 -1.13 15.84 -7.05
N ASP A 303 -1.81 16.70 -6.31
CA ASP A 303 -3.27 16.77 -6.29
C ASP A 303 -3.73 17.92 -7.19
N ARG A 304 -4.26 17.55 -8.34
CA ARG A 304 -4.77 18.51 -9.34
C ARG A 304 -6.06 19.21 -8.88
N THR A 305 -6.79 18.58 -7.96
CA THR A 305 -8.07 19.12 -7.48
C THR A 305 -7.85 20.29 -6.54
N THR A 306 -6.86 20.19 -5.68
CA THR A 306 -6.50 21.23 -4.70
C THR A 306 -5.35 22.11 -5.15
N GLU A 307 -4.77 21.84 -6.31
CA GLU A 307 -3.55 22.48 -6.84
C GLU A 307 -2.38 22.43 -5.84
N CYS A 308 -2.24 21.32 -5.14
CA CYS A 308 -1.19 21.09 -4.15
C CYS A 308 -0.25 19.98 -4.57
N ALA A 309 1.03 20.17 -4.31
CA ALA A 309 2.05 19.13 -4.39
C ALA A 309 2.50 18.75 -2.97
N TYR A 310 2.84 17.48 -2.77
CA TYR A 310 3.26 16.94 -1.49
C TYR A 310 4.58 16.21 -1.67
N LEU A 311 5.65 16.78 -1.12
CA LEU A 311 6.93 16.09 -0.99
C LEU A 311 6.90 15.26 0.29
N VAL A 312 7.20 13.98 0.19
CA VAL A 312 7.26 13.07 1.33
C VAL A 312 8.70 12.68 1.58
N SER A 313 9.14 12.77 2.82
CA SER A 313 10.52 12.41 3.18
C SER A 313 10.70 10.89 3.32
N VAL A 314 11.95 10.46 3.22
CA VAL A 314 12.36 9.17 3.81
C VAL A 314 12.01 9.19 5.31
N PRO A 315 11.52 8.09 5.89
CA PRO A 315 11.36 7.97 7.33
C PRO A 315 12.66 8.28 8.06
N GLN A 316 12.57 9.07 9.13
CA GLN A 316 13.75 9.53 9.87
C GLN A 316 14.08 8.58 11.03
N PRO A 317 15.35 8.46 11.46
CA PRO A 317 15.71 7.65 12.63
C PRO A 317 14.96 8.04 13.91
N SER A 318 14.49 9.28 14.00
CA SER A 318 13.63 9.76 15.09
C SER A 318 12.23 9.10 15.12
N GLY A 319 11.87 8.31 14.10
CA GLY A 319 10.53 7.74 13.93
C GLY A 319 9.55 8.69 13.24
N LYS A 320 10.01 9.84 12.76
CA LYS A 320 9.19 10.84 12.07
C LYS A 320 9.18 10.63 10.56
N ILE A 321 8.06 10.99 9.96
CA ILE A 321 7.94 11.24 8.52
C ILE A 321 7.49 12.69 8.31
N TRP A 322 8.06 13.34 7.31
CA TRP A 322 7.79 14.72 6.99
C TRP A 322 7.08 14.84 5.65
N VAL A 323 6.19 15.81 5.55
CA VAL A 323 5.53 16.17 4.30
C VAL A 323 5.63 17.67 4.10
N CYS A 324 6.16 18.09 2.96
CA CYS A 324 6.14 19.47 2.54
C CYS A 324 4.99 19.67 1.55
N LYS A 325 3.94 20.36 1.99
CA LYS A 325 2.79 20.72 1.16
C LYS A 325 3.06 22.04 0.47
N ILE A 326 2.92 22.08 -0.86
CA ILE A 326 3.21 23.25 -1.72
C ILE A 326 1.98 23.56 -2.57
N GLY A 327 1.41 24.73 -2.42
CA GLY A 327 0.30 25.23 -3.22
C GLY A 327 0.80 25.70 -4.59
N TYR A 328 1.04 24.79 -5.50
CA TYR A 328 1.70 25.07 -6.77
C TYR A 328 0.87 25.98 -7.71
N GLY A 329 -0.45 25.99 -7.58
CA GLY A 329 -1.33 26.79 -8.44
C GLY A 329 -0.99 28.28 -8.41
N GLU A 330 -0.67 28.85 -7.23
CA GLU A 330 -0.19 30.24 -7.14
C GLU A 330 1.16 30.43 -7.84
N GLY A 331 2.09 29.51 -7.67
CA GLY A 331 3.40 29.54 -8.32
C GLY A 331 3.33 29.44 -9.84
N LEU A 332 2.36 28.69 -10.37
CA LEU A 332 2.12 28.62 -11.83
C LEU A 332 1.54 29.94 -12.37
N ARG A 333 0.73 30.64 -11.59
CA ARG A 333 0.14 31.93 -11.95
C ARG A 333 1.10 33.12 -11.74
N GLY A 334 2.37 32.89 -11.42
CA GLY A 334 3.40 33.90 -11.25
C GLY A 334 3.49 34.51 -9.85
N GLY A 335 2.75 33.96 -8.88
CA GLY A 335 2.92 34.25 -7.45
C GLY A 335 3.99 33.34 -6.81
N LYS A 336 4.14 33.45 -5.49
CA LYS A 336 4.93 32.51 -4.70
C LYS A 336 4.05 31.41 -4.17
N ALA A 337 4.38 30.16 -4.43
CA ALA A 337 3.67 29.00 -3.94
C ALA A 337 3.76 28.94 -2.40
N PRO A 338 2.62 28.95 -1.67
CA PRO A 338 2.65 28.79 -0.22
C PRO A 338 3.18 27.40 0.14
N LEU A 339 4.00 27.35 1.19
CA LEU A 339 4.63 26.14 1.67
C LEU A 339 4.22 25.89 3.12
N THR A 340 3.88 24.66 3.46
CA THR A 340 3.58 24.22 4.82
C THR A 340 4.37 22.93 5.11
N LEU A 341 5.14 22.95 6.19
CA LEU A 341 5.87 21.77 6.63
C LEU A 341 5.02 21.01 7.65
N LEU A 342 4.82 19.73 7.38
CA LEU A 342 4.01 18.82 8.18
C LEU A 342 4.89 17.69 8.72
N ALA A 343 4.61 17.22 9.94
CA ALA A 343 5.34 16.12 10.57
C ALA A 343 4.37 15.13 11.21
N ALA A 344 4.75 13.86 11.24
CA ALA A 344 4.05 12.83 12.00
C ALA A 344 5.05 11.93 12.72
N ASP A 345 4.78 11.61 13.98
CA ASP A 345 5.45 10.57 14.73
C ASP A 345 4.76 9.25 14.43
N VAL A 346 5.43 8.34 13.73
CA VAL A 346 4.83 7.08 13.24
C VAL A 346 5.47 5.88 13.91
N TRP A 347 6.79 5.86 13.99
CA TRP A 347 7.57 4.76 14.55
C TRP A 347 8.28 5.17 15.85
N ALA A 348 8.69 4.20 16.64
CA ALA A 348 9.61 4.47 17.72
C ALA A 348 10.98 4.91 17.17
N PRO A 349 11.76 5.69 17.91
CA PRO A 349 13.12 6.03 17.50
C PRO A 349 13.94 4.79 17.15
N ASP A 350 14.75 4.90 16.10
CA ASP A 350 15.58 3.84 15.54
C ASP A 350 14.82 2.60 15.01
N GLN A 351 13.49 2.72 14.84
CA GLN A 351 12.64 1.67 14.26
C GLN A 351 11.98 2.11 12.94
N ALA A 352 12.34 3.28 12.44
CA ALA A 352 11.81 3.77 11.19
C ALA A 352 12.30 2.90 10.02
N PRO A 353 11.40 2.42 9.16
CA PRO A 353 11.78 1.61 8.01
C PRO A 353 12.43 2.46 6.91
N ILE A 354 13.12 1.79 6.02
CA ILE A 354 13.60 2.34 4.76
C ILE A 354 12.78 1.81 3.59
N TYR A 355 12.75 2.52 2.45
CA TYR A 355 12.04 2.13 1.22
C TYR A 355 10.54 1.86 1.43
N VAL A 356 9.88 2.70 2.22
CA VAL A 356 8.40 2.70 2.29
C VAL A 356 7.81 3.18 0.98
N LEU A 357 6.64 2.68 0.64
CA LEU A 357 5.89 3.18 -0.50
C LEU A 357 4.77 4.11 -0.06
N THR A 358 4.54 5.14 -0.87
CA THR A 358 3.52 6.15 -0.59
C THR A 358 2.59 6.32 -1.77
N VAL A 359 1.32 6.62 -1.52
CA VAL A 359 0.34 6.99 -2.56
C VAL A 359 -0.59 8.07 -2.04
N LEU A 360 -0.88 9.03 -2.90
CA LEU A 360 -1.85 10.09 -2.60
C LEU A 360 -3.28 9.55 -2.70
N LEU A 361 -4.06 9.84 -1.67
CA LEU A 361 -5.48 9.57 -1.60
C LEU A 361 -6.28 10.87 -1.77
N PRO A 362 -7.57 10.79 -2.14
CA PRO A 362 -8.43 11.97 -2.22
C PRO A 362 -8.43 12.80 -0.92
N GLY A 363 -8.42 14.12 -1.07
CA GLY A 363 -8.42 15.06 0.06
C GLY A 363 -7.06 15.25 0.72
N GLY A 364 -5.96 15.06 -0.03
CA GLY A 364 -4.59 15.32 0.45
C GLY A 364 -4.09 14.33 1.50
N ARG A 365 -4.71 13.17 1.62
CA ARG A 365 -4.25 12.08 2.49
C ARG A 365 -3.17 11.28 1.79
N ILE A 366 -2.20 10.78 2.53
CA ILE A 366 -1.10 9.98 1.98
C ILE A 366 -1.08 8.65 2.70
N ALA A 367 -1.27 7.56 1.97
CA ALA A 367 -1.08 6.22 2.51
C ALA A 367 0.39 5.82 2.40
N VAL A 368 0.86 5.10 3.40
CA VAL A 368 2.24 4.58 3.50
C VAL A 368 2.17 3.10 3.83
N THR A 369 2.95 2.28 3.13
CA THR A 369 2.96 0.83 3.33
C THR A 369 4.34 0.23 3.18
N GLY A 370 4.59 -0.86 3.90
CA GLY A 370 5.76 -1.72 3.74
C GLY A 370 7.09 -1.05 4.03
N GLY A 371 8.15 -1.52 3.39
CA GLY A 371 9.53 -1.11 3.63
C GLY A 371 10.34 -2.18 4.35
N TYR A 372 11.54 -1.84 4.80
CA TYR A 372 12.44 -2.73 5.57
C TYR A 372 12.78 -2.14 6.92
N THR A 373 12.94 -2.98 7.94
CA THR A 373 13.31 -2.53 9.30
C THR A 373 14.78 -2.18 9.44
N ASP A 374 15.67 -2.76 8.64
CA ASP A 374 17.11 -2.68 8.81
C ASP A 374 17.88 -3.01 7.52
N ASP A 375 19.21 -2.95 7.62
CA ASP A 375 20.15 -3.30 6.55
C ASP A 375 20.10 -4.79 6.15
N ASN A 376 19.41 -5.64 6.90
CA ASN A 376 19.20 -7.04 6.56
C ASN A 376 17.96 -7.28 5.70
N TYR A 377 17.31 -6.21 5.29
CA TYR A 377 16.15 -6.24 4.38
C TYR A 377 15.01 -7.14 4.86
N HIS A 378 14.59 -6.94 6.13
CA HIS A 378 13.38 -7.57 6.65
C HIS A 378 12.16 -6.71 6.32
N PRO A 379 11.29 -7.14 5.41
CA PRO A 379 10.08 -6.40 5.08
C PRO A 379 9.13 -6.30 6.27
N ILE A 380 8.44 -5.18 6.36
CA ILE A 380 7.42 -4.94 7.37
C ILE A 380 6.01 -4.96 6.79
N ALA A 381 5.03 -5.07 7.67
CA ALA A 381 3.61 -5.09 7.31
C ALA A 381 2.90 -3.77 7.63
N ASP A 382 3.62 -2.76 8.08
CA ASP A 382 3.04 -1.48 8.49
C ASP A 382 2.22 -0.84 7.39
N ALA A 383 1.05 -0.34 7.75
CA ALA A 383 0.19 0.42 6.87
C ALA A 383 -0.49 1.55 7.66
N PHE A 384 -0.49 2.77 7.12
CA PHE A 384 -1.16 3.90 7.76
C PHE A 384 -1.47 5.00 6.75
N ILE A 385 -2.33 5.93 7.17
CA ILE A 385 -2.70 7.11 6.40
C ILE A 385 -2.28 8.35 7.18
N LEU A 386 -1.54 9.22 6.51
CA LEU A 386 -1.20 10.56 6.99
C LEU A 386 -2.29 11.54 6.53
N HIS A 387 -2.92 12.24 7.45
CA HIS A 387 -3.87 13.30 7.15
C HIS A 387 -3.13 14.64 7.13
N THR A 388 -2.94 15.19 5.95
CA THR A 388 -2.25 16.49 5.77
C THR A 388 -3.13 17.68 6.10
N GLU A 389 -4.45 17.48 6.17
CA GLU A 389 -5.43 18.45 6.64
C GLU A 389 -5.97 18.03 8.01
N PRO A 390 -6.33 19.00 8.86
CA PRO A 390 -6.98 18.67 10.12
C PRO A 390 -8.24 17.84 9.88
N LEU A 391 -8.39 16.75 10.62
CA LEU A 391 -9.64 16.02 10.58
C LEU A 391 -10.79 16.91 11.02
N PRO A 392 -11.93 16.89 10.31
CA PRO A 392 -13.09 17.65 10.73
C PRO A 392 -13.45 17.23 12.16
N GLU A 393 -13.48 18.21 13.06
CA GLU A 393 -13.82 17.94 14.44
C GLU A 393 -15.14 17.17 14.54
N LYS A 394 -15.14 16.08 15.29
CA LYS A 394 -16.35 15.27 15.56
C LYS A 394 -17.43 16.01 16.40
N ARG A 395 -17.33 17.34 16.52
CA ARG A 395 -18.28 18.18 17.29
C ARG A 395 -19.72 18.01 16.83
N ALA A 396 -19.96 17.86 15.52
CA ALA A 396 -21.32 17.65 15.01
C ALA A 396 -21.91 16.30 15.47
N ALA A 397 -21.13 15.22 15.45
CA ALA A 397 -21.61 13.92 15.92
C ALA A 397 -21.92 13.91 17.41
N PHE A 398 -21.12 14.59 18.25
CA PHE A 398 -21.37 14.69 19.68
C PHE A 398 -22.68 15.45 19.99
N TRP A 399 -22.97 16.54 19.28
CA TRP A 399 -24.24 17.26 19.41
C TRP A 399 -25.43 16.43 18.94
N TRP A 400 -25.29 15.63 17.87
CA TRP A 400 -26.32 14.69 17.43
C TRP A 400 -26.58 13.59 18.45
N TRP A 401 -25.54 13.11 19.15
CA TRP A 401 -25.72 12.15 20.25
C TRP A 401 -26.40 12.78 21.47
N ILE A 402 -26.09 14.03 21.80
CA ILE A 402 -26.79 14.78 22.86
C ILE A 402 -28.25 15.02 22.47
N VAL A 403 -28.51 15.44 21.24
CA VAL A 403 -29.89 15.67 20.76
C VAL A 403 -30.65 14.34 20.70
N ALA A 404 -30.03 13.25 20.18
CA ALA A 404 -30.64 11.93 20.17
C ALA A 404 -30.90 11.42 21.61
N GLY A 405 -29.96 11.61 22.52
CA GLY A 405 -30.13 11.30 23.94
C GLY A 405 -31.26 12.08 24.59
N ALA A 406 -31.38 13.38 24.32
CA ALA A 406 -32.46 14.24 24.81
C ALA A 406 -33.83 13.82 24.23
N VAL A 407 -33.89 13.46 22.95
CA VAL A 407 -35.13 12.95 22.32
C VAL A 407 -35.53 11.59 22.89
N ILE A 408 -34.56 10.68 23.09
CA ILE A 408 -34.81 9.39 23.74
C ILE A 408 -35.27 9.58 25.18
N PHE A 409 -34.64 10.50 25.93
CA PHE A 409 -35.04 10.81 27.32
C PHE A 409 -36.43 11.43 27.40
N ALA A 410 -36.76 12.35 26.48
CA ALA A 410 -38.11 12.91 26.37
C ALA A 410 -39.15 11.82 25.99
N GLY A 411 -38.80 10.94 25.06
CA GLY A 411 -39.64 9.79 24.67
C GLY A 411 -39.87 8.81 25.82
N VAL A 412 -38.83 8.50 26.59
CA VAL A 412 -38.92 7.64 27.80
C VAL A 412 -39.74 8.31 28.87
N ALA A 413 -39.57 9.63 29.12
CA ALA A 413 -40.38 10.39 30.07
C ALA A 413 -41.86 10.43 29.67
N LEU A 414 -42.15 10.68 28.39
CA LEU A 414 -43.50 10.60 27.82
C LEU A 414 -44.10 9.18 27.93
N ALA A 415 -43.32 8.16 27.64
CA ALA A 415 -43.73 6.75 27.76
C ALA A 415 -43.99 6.37 29.23
N LEU A 416 -43.18 6.87 30.19
CA LEU A 416 -43.40 6.67 31.63
C LEU A 416 -44.65 7.40 32.13
N ILE A 417 -44.91 8.62 31.63
CA ILE A 417 -46.13 9.39 31.92
C ILE A 417 -47.36 8.67 31.32
N TYR A 418 -47.22 8.16 30.07
CA TYR A 418 -48.28 7.38 29.43
C TYR A 418 -48.52 6.03 30.12
N ARG A 419 -47.44 5.33 30.55
CA ARG A 419 -47.52 4.08 31.36
C ARG A 419 -48.13 4.32 32.75
N ARG A 420 -47.90 5.45 33.40
CA ARG A 420 -48.58 5.82 34.66
C ARG A 420 -50.10 6.03 34.46
N ARG A 421 -50.52 6.37 33.23
CA ARG A 421 -51.94 6.55 32.89
C ARG A 421 -52.64 5.23 32.45
N LYS A 422 -51.86 4.21 32.08
CA LYS A 422 -52.37 2.90 31.62
C LYS A 422 -51.74 1.75 32.42
N ARG A 423 -51.98 1.71 33.72
CA ARG A 423 -51.70 0.53 34.51
C ARG A 423 -52.93 -0.40 34.47
N ALA A 424 -53.00 -1.26 33.47
CA ALA A 424 -53.70 -2.54 33.48
C ALA A 424 -53.12 -3.41 32.36
N GLU A 425 -52.63 -4.58 32.81
CA GLU A 425 -52.37 -5.81 32.07
C GLU A 425 -51.09 -5.95 31.24
N LEU A 426 -50.21 -6.76 31.78
CA LEU A 426 -49.05 -7.45 31.12
C LEU A 426 -49.41 -8.88 30.75
N PRO A 427 -48.71 -9.44 29.76
CA PRO A 427 -47.91 -10.64 30.00
C PRO A 427 -46.50 -10.62 29.34
N PRO A 428 -45.67 -11.69 29.50
CA PRO A 428 -44.26 -11.49 29.88
C PRO A 428 -43.20 -11.85 28.81
N THR A 429 -41.99 -11.25 29.02
CA THR A 429 -40.62 -11.70 28.74
C THR A 429 -40.29 -12.86 27.80
N GLY A 430 -39.29 -12.62 26.95
CA GLY A 430 -38.37 -13.57 26.30
C GLY A 430 -37.22 -12.76 25.68
N ASP A 431 -35.98 -12.99 25.73
CA ASP A 431 -35.10 -14.05 25.97
C ASP A 431 -33.66 -13.47 25.84
N VAL A 432 -32.92 -13.41 26.92
CA VAL A 432 -31.47 -13.13 26.95
C VAL A 432 -30.66 -14.44 26.75
N THR A 433 -31.36 -15.54 26.55
CA THR A 433 -30.81 -16.91 26.52
C THR A 433 -30.14 -17.30 25.20
N THR A 434 -30.39 -16.58 24.12
CA THR A 434 -30.01 -17.04 22.75
C THR A 434 -28.54 -16.83 22.41
N ILE A 435 -27.88 -15.80 22.95
CA ILE A 435 -26.45 -15.53 22.65
C ILE A 435 -25.53 -16.50 23.41
N GLY A 436 -25.83 -16.76 24.68
CA GLY A 436 -25.07 -17.73 25.46
C GLY A 436 -25.15 -19.15 24.91
N GLN A 437 -26.32 -19.57 24.41
CA GLN A 437 -26.50 -20.87 23.80
C GLN A 437 -25.73 -21.01 22.47
N ARG A 438 -25.65 -19.98 21.64
CA ARG A 438 -24.86 -20.00 20.41
C ARG A 438 -23.36 -20.12 20.68
N ILE A 439 -22.83 -19.42 21.68
CA ILE A 439 -21.41 -19.50 22.06
C ILE A 439 -21.09 -20.92 22.55
N THR A 440 -21.94 -21.50 23.39
CA THR A 440 -21.76 -22.87 23.88
C THR A 440 -21.83 -23.89 22.73
N GLN A 441 -22.77 -23.75 21.80
CA GLN A 441 -22.89 -24.63 20.64
C GLN A 441 -21.69 -24.56 19.68
N MET A 442 -21.12 -23.36 19.48
CA MET A 442 -19.90 -23.20 18.68
C MET A 442 -18.68 -23.81 19.38
N SER A 443 -18.55 -23.67 20.69
CA SER A 443 -17.49 -24.30 21.49
C SER A 443 -17.58 -25.82 21.45
N ASP A 444 -18.78 -26.39 21.63
CA ASP A 444 -19.01 -27.84 21.55
C ASP A 444 -18.71 -28.40 20.15
N MET A 445 -19.08 -27.67 19.09
CA MET A 445 -18.76 -28.04 17.72
C MET A 445 -17.26 -28.01 17.47
N MET A 446 -16.56 -27.00 17.95
CA MET A 446 -15.10 -26.92 17.80
C MET A 446 -14.39 -28.06 18.54
N ALA A 447 -14.83 -28.42 19.74
CA ALA A 447 -14.31 -29.58 20.47
C ALA A 447 -14.49 -30.89 19.66
N ARG A 448 -15.63 -31.08 19.02
CA ARG A 448 -15.88 -32.25 18.13
C ARG A 448 -14.98 -32.24 16.90
N ILE A 449 -14.71 -31.07 16.31
CA ILE A 449 -13.76 -30.93 15.19
C ILE A 449 -12.35 -31.30 15.64
N GLN A 450 -11.93 -30.85 16.82
CA GLN A 450 -10.61 -31.19 17.40
C GLN A 450 -10.48 -32.69 17.65
N THR A 451 -11.50 -33.33 18.22
CA THR A 451 -11.53 -34.79 18.41
C THR A 451 -11.35 -35.55 17.09
N LEU A 452 -12.04 -35.12 16.00
CA LEU A 452 -11.85 -35.70 14.68
C LEU A 452 -10.41 -35.57 14.17
N MET A 453 -9.80 -34.42 14.39
CA MET A 453 -8.43 -34.18 13.97
C MET A 453 -7.42 -34.96 14.80
N GLU A 454 -7.59 -35.05 16.13
CA GLU A 454 -6.61 -35.63 17.07
C GLU A 454 -6.77 -37.16 17.24
N GLU A 455 -8.01 -37.65 17.40
CA GLU A 455 -8.26 -39.07 17.69
C GLU A 455 -8.47 -39.90 16.42
N GLN A 456 -9.07 -39.32 15.39
CA GLN A 456 -9.34 -40.02 14.14
C GLN A 456 -8.34 -39.66 13.02
N GLU A 457 -7.39 -38.79 13.32
CA GLU A 457 -6.31 -38.37 12.41
C GLU A 457 -6.81 -37.89 11.02
N PHE A 458 -7.96 -37.22 11.02
CA PHE A 458 -8.63 -36.79 9.77
C PHE A 458 -7.73 -35.92 8.88
N PHE A 459 -6.75 -35.23 9.49
CA PHE A 459 -5.77 -34.42 8.79
C PHE A 459 -4.89 -35.23 7.81
N LYS A 460 -4.76 -36.56 7.97
CA LYS A 460 -3.98 -37.42 7.07
C LYS A 460 -4.63 -37.61 5.69
N LYS A 461 -5.92 -37.32 5.54
CA LYS A 461 -6.60 -37.36 4.24
C LYS A 461 -6.01 -36.28 3.33
N THR A 462 -5.34 -36.67 2.24
CA THR A 462 -4.54 -35.79 1.37
C THR A 462 -5.35 -34.62 0.78
N ASP A 463 -6.59 -34.87 0.37
CA ASP A 463 -7.52 -33.92 -0.23
C ASP A 463 -8.65 -33.51 0.71
N LEU A 464 -8.39 -33.50 2.02
CA LEU A 464 -9.37 -33.15 3.05
C LEU A 464 -10.01 -31.79 2.78
N LYS A 465 -11.32 -31.80 2.68
CA LYS A 465 -12.16 -30.61 2.51
C LYS A 465 -13.00 -30.36 3.75
N VAL A 466 -13.47 -29.14 3.91
CA VAL A 466 -14.36 -28.79 5.02
C VAL A 466 -15.70 -29.52 4.93
N GLU A 467 -16.11 -29.88 3.73
CA GLU A 467 -17.31 -30.68 3.45
C GLU A 467 -17.21 -32.08 4.06
N ASP A 468 -16.01 -32.69 4.05
CA ASP A 468 -15.77 -34.01 4.67
C ASP A 468 -15.99 -33.98 6.18
N ILE A 469 -15.50 -32.91 6.84
CA ILE A 469 -15.71 -32.72 8.28
C ILE A 469 -17.18 -32.42 8.58
N ALA A 470 -17.83 -31.64 7.73
CA ALA A 470 -19.24 -31.31 7.90
C ALA A 470 -20.13 -32.56 7.78
N GLU A 471 -19.83 -33.44 6.83
CA GLU A 471 -20.54 -34.72 6.64
C GLU A 471 -20.34 -35.63 7.86
N GLU A 472 -19.11 -35.82 8.33
CA GLU A 472 -18.79 -36.66 9.49
C GLU A 472 -19.48 -36.18 10.77
N LEU A 473 -19.54 -34.86 10.97
CA LEU A 473 -20.17 -34.26 12.14
C LEU A 473 -21.68 -34.06 12.01
N GLY A 474 -22.27 -34.39 10.86
CA GLY A 474 -23.70 -34.23 10.60
C GLY A 474 -24.17 -32.78 10.58
N THR A 475 -23.33 -31.89 10.02
CA THR A 475 -23.57 -30.44 9.98
C THR A 475 -23.33 -29.88 8.56
N ASN A 476 -23.33 -28.55 8.41
CA ASN A 476 -23.03 -27.93 7.13
C ASN A 476 -21.62 -27.28 7.13
N ALA A 477 -20.99 -27.24 5.96
CA ALA A 477 -19.65 -26.73 5.75
C ALA A 477 -19.49 -25.24 6.15
N ALA A 478 -20.53 -24.44 6.00
CA ALA A 478 -20.49 -23.02 6.41
C ALA A 478 -20.37 -22.87 7.92
N TYR A 479 -21.06 -23.70 8.69
CA TYR A 479 -20.98 -23.70 10.15
C TYR A 479 -19.62 -24.19 10.65
N VAL A 480 -19.07 -25.25 10.04
CA VAL A 480 -17.70 -25.72 10.34
C VAL A 480 -16.66 -24.62 10.07
N ARG A 481 -16.73 -23.93 8.92
CA ARG A 481 -15.85 -22.80 8.62
C ARG A 481 -15.98 -21.68 9.67
N GLN A 482 -17.20 -21.37 10.07
CA GLN A 482 -17.45 -20.34 11.09
C GLN A 482 -16.88 -20.72 12.46
N CYS A 483 -16.98 -21.97 12.88
CA CYS A 483 -16.41 -22.46 14.12
C CYS A 483 -14.87 -22.39 14.10
N ILE A 484 -14.24 -22.85 13.01
CA ILE A 484 -12.79 -22.80 12.84
C ILE A 484 -12.30 -21.35 12.79
N ALA A 485 -12.93 -20.50 12.00
CA ALA A 485 -12.53 -19.08 11.91
C ALA A 485 -12.69 -18.35 13.25
N GLY A 486 -13.76 -18.66 14.02
CA GLY A 486 -14.01 -18.04 15.31
C GLY A 486 -13.07 -18.50 16.44
N ALA A 487 -12.69 -19.78 16.43
CA ALA A 487 -11.85 -20.36 17.48
C ALA A 487 -10.34 -20.34 17.17
N TYR A 488 -9.99 -20.49 15.88
CA TYR A 488 -8.61 -20.61 15.41
C TYR A 488 -8.08 -19.30 14.78
N GLY A 489 -8.97 -18.44 14.29
CA GLY A 489 -8.59 -17.15 13.70
C GLY A 489 -7.97 -17.24 12.28
N GLY A 490 -7.95 -18.42 11.67
CA GLY A 490 -7.31 -18.68 10.40
C GLY A 490 -8.19 -19.43 9.39
N SER A 491 -7.63 -19.72 8.22
CA SER A 491 -8.31 -20.50 7.19
C SER A 491 -8.37 -21.99 7.55
N PHE A 492 -9.36 -22.71 6.99
CA PHE A 492 -9.46 -24.17 7.13
C PHE A 492 -8.17 -24.90 6.70
N LYS A 493 -7.54 -24.44 5.61
CA LYS A 493 -6.30 -25.02 5.09
C LYS A 493 -5.14 -24.85 6.08
N ASN A 494 -5.02 -23.70 6.71
CA ASN A 494 -3.99 -23.45 7.72
C ASN A 494 -4.23 -24.31 8.98
N PHE A 495 -5.46 -24.38 9.42
CA PHE A 495 -5.87 -25.24 10.52
C PHE A 495 -5.46 -26.71 10.30
N VAL A 496 -5.76 -27.29 9.12
CA VAL A 496 -5.35 -28.67 8.78
C VAL A 496 -3.84 -28.80 8.69
N ASN A 497 -3.15 -27.83 8.09
CA ASN A 497 -1.69 -27.90 7.94
C ASN A 497 -0.97 -27.84 9.29
N GLU A 498 -1.47 -27.14 10.30
CA GLU A 498 -0.89 -27.18 11.66
C GLU A 498 -0.92 -28.58 12.26
N TYR A 499 -2.04 -29.29 12.17
CA TYR A 499 -2.11 -30.68 12.63
C TYR A 499 -1.12 -31.58 11.90
N ARG A 500 -1.00 -31.42 10.58
CA ARG A 500 -0.04 -32.16 9.77
C ARG A 500 1.41 -31.90 10.17
N ILE A 501 1.77 -30.64 10.38
CA ILE A 501 3.12 -30.26 10.81
C ILE A 501 3.38 -30.76 12.21
N HIS A 502 2.43 -30.59 13.14
CA HIS A 502 2.55 -31.09 14.50
C HIS A 502 2.77 -32.62 14.55
N TYR A 503 2.02 -33.36 13.73
CA TYR A 503 2.21 -34.79 13.57
C TYR A 503 3.64 -35.15 13.10
N VAL A 504 4.15 -34.48 12.08
CA VAL A 504 5.52 -34.71 11.59
C VAL A 504 6.55 -34.38 12.67
N GLN A 505 6.36 -33.31 13.42
CA GLN A 505 7.22 -32.94 14.55
C GLN A 505 7.24 -34.02 15.64
N GLN A 506 6.09 -34.59 15.97
CA GLN A 506 5.98 -35.67 16.95
C GLN A 506 6.69 -36.95 16.45
N GLN A 507 6.47 -37.32 15.18
CA GLN A 507 7.11 -38.49 14.58
C GLN A 507 8.63 -38.33 14.47
N LEU A 508 9.12 -37.15 14.12
CA LEU A 508 10.56 -36.85 14.07
C LEU A 508 11.22 -36.91 15.46
N LYS A 509 10.53 -36.46 16.51
CA LYS A 509 11.02 -36.60 17.89
C LYS A 509 11.07 -38.06 18.36
N ALA A 510 10.08 -38.86 17.96
CA ALA A 510 10.03 -40.29 18.31
C ALA A 510 11.02 -41.13 17.48
N HIS A 511 11.25 -40.74 16.25
CA HIS A 511 12.06 -41.47 15.28
C HIS A 511 12.94 -40.51 14.47
N PRO A 512 14.07 -40.01 15.04
CA PRO A 512 14.93 -39.02 14.38
C PRO A 512 15.50 -39.46 13.03
N ASP A 513 15.67 -40.76 12.81
CA ASP A 513 16.19 -41.34 11.57
C ASP A 513 15.12 -41.51 10.46
N ALA A 514 13.86 -41.17 10.75
CA ALA A 514 12.79 -41.33 9.78
C ALA A 514 12.97 -40.39 8.56
N LYS A 515 12.62 -40.87 7.38
CA LYS A 515 12.66 -40.04 6.17
C LYS A 515 11.59 -38.96 6.24
N ILE A 516 12.01 -37.69 6.35
CA ILE A 516 11.14 -36.52 6.43
C ILE A 516 10.09 -36.50 5.31
N THR A 517 10.51 -36.87 4.08
CA THR A 517 9.60 -36.92 2.93
C THR A 517 8.51 -37.99 3.05
N ALA A 518 8.82 -39.13 3.69
CA ALA A 518 7.83 -40.16 3.96
C ALA A 518 6.82 -39.72 5.01
N LEU A 519 7.29 -39.10 6.10
CA LEU A 519 6.41 -38.52 7.12
C LEU A 519 5.52 -37.41 6.60
N ALA A 520 6.03 -36.60 5.67
CA ALA A 520 5.23 -35.56 5.02
C ALA A 520 4.04 -36.14 4.24
N LEU A 521 4.28 -37.22 3.47
CA LEU A 521 3.22 -37.89 2.73
C LEU A 521 2.22 -38.61 3.69
N ASP A 522 2.73 -39.26 4.74
CA ASP A 522 1.90 -39.89 5.77
C ASP A 522 1.03 -38.89 6.52
N ALA A 523 1.54 -37.67 6.73
CA ALA A 523 0.77 -36.57 7.31
C ALA A 523 -0.31 -36.01 6.36
N GLY A 524 -0.42 -36.50 5.12
CA GLY A 524 -1.46 -36.09 4.17
C GLY A 524 -1.07 -34.91 3.26
N PHE A 525 0.21 -34.55 3.18
CA PHE A 525 0.64 -33.57 2.16
C PHE A 525 0.68 -34.21 0.78
N SER A 526 0.09 -33.54 -0.21
CA SER A 526 0.10 -34.00 -1.60
C SER A 526 1.47 -33.88 -2.29
N SER A 527 2.37 -33.05 -1.77
CA SER A 527 3.74 -32.91 -2.26
C SER A 527 4.71 -32.51 -1.16
N THR A 528 5.94 -32.94 -1.31
CA THR A 528 7.03 -32.57 -0.39
C THR A 528 7.33 -31.09 -0.42
N ALA A 529 7.21 -30.43 -1.57
CA ALA A 529 7.41 -28.99 -1.70
C ALA A 529 6.39 -28.21 -0.87
N THR A 530 5.11 -28.60 -0.91
CA THR A 530 4.06 -27.99 -0.08
C THR A 530 4.34 -28.21 1.40
N PHE A 531 4.82 -29.39 1.79
CA PHE A 531 5.20 -29.69 3.16
C PHE A 531 6.34 -28.78 3.63
N TYR A 532 7.46 -28.69 2.91
CA TYR A 532 8.61 -27.88 3.33
C TYR A 532 8.22 -26.41 3.51
N ARG A 533 7.45 -25.86 2.60
CA ARG A 533 6.94 -24.49 2.71
C ARG A 533 6.08 -24.29 3.98
N ASN A 534 5.09 -25.17 4.21
CA ASN A 534 4.21 -25.03 5.38
C ASN A 534 4.98 -25.29 6.68
N PHE A 535 5.92 -26.24 6.70
CA PHE A 535 6.74 -26.49 7.87
C PHE A 535 7.56 -25.25 8.25
N THR A 536 8.26 -24.64 7.29
CA THR A 536 9.04 -23.43 7.54
C THR A 536 8.15 -22.26 7.95
N THR A 537 6.98 -22.10 7.32
CA THR A 537 6.04 -21.04 7.68
C THR A 537 5.52 -21.17 9.12
N ILE A 538 5.22 -22.40 9.58
CA ILE A 538 4.64 -22.66 10.90
C ILE A 538 5.72 -22.70 11.99
N THR A 539 6.90 -23.23 11.70
CA THR A 539 7.96 -23.46 12.71
C THR A 539 9.09 -22.42 12.68
N GLY A 540 9.14 -21.58 11.66
CA GLY A 540 10.24 -20.62 11.43
C GLY A 540 11.52 -21.23 10.85
N GLN A 541 11.62 -22.55 10.68
CA GLN A 541 12.86 -23.22 10.25
C GLN A 541 12.57 -24.46 9.40
N SER A 542 13.61 -24.93 8.67
CA SER A 542 13.47 -26.16 7.90
C SER A 542 13.31 -27.40 8.83
N PRO A 543 12.65 -28.47 8.37
CA PRO A 543 12.50 -29.70 9.17
C PRO A 543 13.83 -30.28 9.68
N ALA A 544 14.89 -30.21 8.88
CA ALA A 544 16.21 -30.69 9.27
C ALA A 544 16.87 -29.79 10.33
N ALA A 545 16.71 -28.49 10.22
CA ALA A 545 17.22 -27.56 11.24
C ALA A 545 16.44 -27.71 12.57
N TRP A 546 15.13 -27.82 12.47
CA TRP A 546 14.25 -28.01 13.63
C TRP A 546 14.57 -29.33 14.40
N LEU A 547 14.82 -30.43 13.67
CA LEU A 547 15.18 -31.70 14.28
C LEU A 547 16.51 -31.58 15.04
N LYS A 548 17.52 -30.97 14.43
CA LYS A 548 18.84 -30.78 15.04
C LYS A 548 18.76 -29.92 16.32
N GLU A 549 17.90 -28.92 16.37
CA GLU A 549 17.70 -28.08 17.54
C GLU A 549 16.92 -28.82 18.65
N SER A 550 16.01 -29.72 18.27
CA SER A 550 15.22 -30.49 19.23
C SER A 550 16.00 -31.64 19.90
N GLU A 551 17.19 -31.97 19.38
CA GLU A 551 18.11 -32.98 19.97
C GLU A 551 19.16 -32.37 20.93
N MET A 552 19.31 -31.04 20.93
CA MET A 552 20.16 -30.30 21.89
C MET A 552 19.40 -29.92 23.14
#